data_38697566ac033d0eaecf8073747b47ce
#
_entry.id   38697566ac033d0eaecf8073747b47ce
#
_cell.length_a   1.000
_cell.length_b   1.000
_cell.length_c   1.000
_cell.angle_alpha   90.00
_cell.angle_beta   90.00
_cell.angle_gamma   90.00
#
_symmetry.space_group_name_H-M   'P 1'
#
loop_
_entity.id
_entity.type
_entity.pdbx_description
1 polymer ?
#
loop_
_entity_poly.entity_id
_entity_poly.type
_entity_poly.pdbx_seq_one_letter_code
_entity_poly.pdbx_strand_id
1 'polypeptide(L)'
;MTFDKPSQIQTALKDYMEFGEVQGFDAQVVADAGVIVLGNINASRFNVNENMMEEVSSVFSESASLDRFHGFIPGWMIPRMHQGLVANGWALNTEYFAEVLHLLRDDLTYTTIVDECLSVPAKPDKRDLTAIKRLCTAFVKLLYPNATCKDDIPADEFIKYCLEPAKEMRGVIKRQLCIIDPKEFNVPGKKDIPDIQYNYL
;
A
#
# COMPACT_ATOMS: atom_id res chain seq x y z
N MET A 1 18.04 -7.21 -10.84
CA MET A 1 18.78 -6.15 -10.13
C MET A 1 19.62 -6.83 -9.08
N THR A 2 20.94 -6.66 -9.11
CA THR A 2 21.89 -7.21 -8.13
C THR A 2 22.47 -6.06 -7.33
N PHE A 3 22.59 -6.24 -6.02
CA PHE A 3 23.16 -5.25 -5.12
C PHE A 3 24.49 -5.78 -4.58
N ASP A 4 25.50 -4.93 -4.49
CA ASP A 4 26.83 -5.33 -4.00
C ASP A 4 26.84 -5.76 -2.52
N LYS A 5 25.90 -5.22 -1.72
CA LYS A 5 25.72 -5.56 -0.29
C LYS A 5 24.24 -5.66 0.06
N PRO A 6 23.55 -6.73 -0.34
CA PRO A 6 22.10 -6.87 -0.16
C PRO A 6 21.64 -6.71 1.29
N SER A 7 22.36 -7.26 2.27
CA SER A 7 21.99 -7.22 3.68
C SER A 7 22.00 -5.82 4.29
N GLN A 8 22.94 -4.97 3.89
CA GLN A 8 22.98 -3.58 4.39
C GLN A 8 21.81 -2.75 3.82
N ILE A 9 21.52 -2.95 2.53
CA ILE A 9 20.37 -2.28 1.88
C ILE A 9 19.06 -2.76 2.48
N GLN A 10 18.93 -4.05 2.77
CA GLN A 10 17.72 -4.60 3.42
C GLN A 10 17.46 -3.95 4.77
N THR A 11 18.48 -3.82 5.61
CA THR A 11 18.32 -3.21 6.95
C THR A 11 17.90 -1.75 6.82
N ALA A 12 18.64 -0.96 6.05
CA ALA A 12 18.33 0.46 5.84
C ALA A 12 16.92 0.67 5.25
N LEU A 13 16.50 -0.19 4.31
CA LEU A 13 15.18 -0.13 3.71
C LEU A 13 14.08 -0.51 4.72
N LYS A 14 14.28 -1.52 5.56
CA LYS A 14 13.33 -1.92 6.60
C LYS A 14 13.10 -0.80 7.61
N ASP A 15 14.19 -0.15 8.07
CA ASP A 15 14.12 0.96 9.01
C ASP A 15 13.41 2.16 8.38
N TYR A 16 13.75 2.46 7.13
CA TYR A 16 13.07 3.50 6.37
C TYR A 16 11.57 3.26 6.20
N MET A 17 11.17 2.05 5.80
CA MET A 17 9.76 1.71 5.59
C MET A 17 8.94 1.69 6.89
N GLU A 18 9.58 1.43 8.04
CA GLU A 18 8.92 1.37 9.34
C GLU A 18 8.88 2.73 10.05
N PHE A 19 10.00 3.47 10.03
CA PHE A 19 10.18 4.68 10.83
C PHE A 19 10.34 5.96 10.01
N GLY A 20 10.56 5.88 8.69
CA GLY A 20 10.89 7.02 7.86
C GLY A 20 12.32 7.54 8.09
N GLU A 21 13.19 6.72 8.67
CA GLU A 21 14.52 7.12 9.09
C GLU A 21 15.57 6.21 8.45
N VAL A 22 16.69 6.81 8.03
CA VAL A 22 17.86 6.09 7.54
C VAL A 22 19.05 6.47 8.39
N GLN A 23 19.73 5.47 8.95
CA GLN A 23 20.96 5.68 9.66
C GLN A 23 22.12 5.84 8.66
N GLY A 24 22.63 7.08 8.53
CA GLY A 24 23.83 7.38 7.77
C GLY A 24 25.10 7.14 8.60
N PHE A 25 26.27 7.36 8.01
CA PHE A 25 27.57 7.14 8.69
C PHE A 25 27.77 8.08 9.91
N ASP A 26 27.20 9.28 9.89
CA ASP A 26 27.42 10.30 10.94
C ASP A 26 26.14 10.95 11.49
N ALA A 27 24.98 10.62 10.92
CA ALA A 27 23.71 11.21 11.35
C ALA A 27 22.52 10.34 10.99
N GLN A 28 21.48 10.40 11.80
CA GLN A 28 20.16 9.90 11.49
C GLN A 28 19.45 10.90 10.57
N VAL A 29 19.03 10.46 9.40
CA VAL A 29 18.33 11.30 8.41
C VAL A 29 16.88 10.88 8.37
N VAL A 30 15.98 11.80 8.63
CA VAL A 30 14.54 11.64 8.43
C VAL A 30 14.23 11.87 6.95
N ALA A 31 13.54 10.96 6.33
CA ALA A 31 13.10 11.09 4.96
C ALA A 31 11.65 10.60 4.82
N ASP A 32 10.87 11.29 4.01
CA ASP A 32 9.43 11.11 3.89
C ASP A 32 8.97 10.69 2.48
N ALA A 33 9.90 10.23 1.64
CA ALA A 33 9.59 9.77 0.29
C ALA A 33 8.81 8.44 0.29
N GLY A 34 7.83 8.31 -0.61
CA GLY A 34 7.15 7.05 -0.87
C GLY A 34 8.08 6.04 -1.58
N VAL A 35 7.95 4.77 -1.27
CA VAL A 35 8.69 3.69 -1.93
C VAL A 35 7.76 2.91 -2.84
N ILE A 36 8.06 2.90 -4.14
CA ILE A 36 7.38 2.08 -5.13
C ILE A 36 8.39 1.14 -5.77
N VAL A 37 8.11 -0.16 -5.72
CA VAL A 37 8.93 -1.19 -6.36
C VAL A 37 8.21 -1.68 -7.60
N LEU A 38 8.86 -1.59 -8.75
CA LEU A 38 8.38 -2.14 -10.01
C LEU A 38 9.14 -3.42 -10.33
N GLY A 39 8.42 -4.49 -10.60
CA GLY A 39 9.00 -5.78 -10.96
C GLY A 39 8.24 -6.43 -12.11
N ASN A 40 8.95 -7.19 -12.93
CA ASN A 40 8.34 -8.05 -13.94
C ASN A 40 8.18 -9.45 -13.36
N ILE A 41 6.97 -9.98 -13.42
CA ILE A 41 6.63 -11.34 -13.03
C ILE A 41 6.32 -12.11 -14.31
N ASN A 42 6.77 -13.36 -14.41
CA ASN A 42 6.48 -14.20 -15.56
C ASN A 42 4.97 -14.42 -15.72
N ALA A 43 4.45 -14.08 -16.89
CA ALA A 43 3.02 -14.10 -17.20
C ALA A 43 2.34 -15.47 -17.03
N SER A 44 3.11 -16.57 -17.08
CA SER A 44 2.60 -17.91 -16.81
C SER A 44 2.26 -18.17 -15.33
N ARG A 45 2.65 -17.27 -14.43
CA ARG A 45 2.50 -17.38 -12.98
C ARG A 45 1.58 -16.31 -12.38
N PHE A 46 0.66 -15.75 -13.16
CA PHE A 46 -0.31 -14.74 -12.65
C PHE A 46 -1.35 -15.35 -11.70
N ASN A 47 -0.88 -16.11 -10.75
CA ASN A 47 -1.70 -16.71 -9.72
C ASN A 47 -1.24 -16.19 -8.35
N VAL A 48 -2.09 -15.40 -7.71
CA VAL A 48 -1.83 -14.86 -6.37
C VAL A 48 -1.68 -15.95 -5.29
N ASN A 49 -2.03 -17.19 -5.63
CA ASN A 49 -1.86 -18.36 -4.76
C ASN A 49 -0.53 -19.09 -4.97
N GLU A 50 0.34 -18.58 -5.86
CA GLU A 50 1.69 -19.06 -6.06
C GLU A 50 2.69 -18.01 -5.56
N ASN A 51 3.94 -18.41 -5.32
CA ASN A 51 4.97 -17.48 -4.88
C ASN A 51 5.37 -16.54 -6.03
N MET A 52 4.78 -15.35 -6.06
CA MET A 52 5.10 -14.34 -7.05
C MET A 52 6.44 -13.63 -6.76
N MET A 53 6.98 -13.77 -5.55
CA MET A 53 8.19 -13.06 -5.12
C MET A 53 9.48 -13.79 -5.47
N GLU A 54 9.42 -15.01 -6.04
CA GLU A 54 10.61 -15.77 -6.44
C GLU A 54 11.48 -15.04 -7.48
N GLU A 55 10.85 -14.26 -8.36
CA GLU A 55 11.53 -13.53 -9.43
C GLU A 55 11.97 -12.12 -9.01
N VAL A 56 11.53 -11.68 -7.82
CA VAL A 56 11.91 -10.39 -7.25
C VAL A 56 13.23 -10.51 -6.50
N SER A 57 14.04 -9.46 -6.49
CA SER A 57 15.30 -9.44 -5.74
C SER A 57 15.08 -9.88 -4.29
N SER A 58 16.02 -10.68 -3.76
CA SER A 58 16.00 -11.17 -2.37
C SER A 58 15.84 -10.06 -1.33
N VAL A 59 16.21 -8.82 -1.66
CA VAL A 59 16.00 -7.64 -0.83
C VAL A 59 14.50 -7.42 -0.52
N PHE A 60 13.62 -7.74 -1.47
CA PHE A 60 12.18 -7.50 -1.36
C PHE A 60 11.36 -8.78 -1.11
N SER A 61 11.93 -9.95 -1.40
CA SER A 61 11.23 -11.24 -1.27
C SER A 61 11.34 -11.87 0.12
N GLU A 62 12.11 -11.29 1.04
CA GLU A 62 12.14 -11.70 2.43
C GLU A 62 10.84 -11.32 3.15
N SER A 63 10.28 -12.22 3.96
CA SER A 63 8.99 -12.01 4.64
C SER A 63 8.95 -10.71 5.46
N ALA A 64 10.02 -10.40 6.19
CA ALA A 64 10.11 -9.19 6.99
C ALA A 64 10.11 -7.89 6.15
N SER A 65 10.69 -7.90 4.94
CA SER A 65 10.64 -6.77 4.02
C SER A 65 9.26 -6.67 3.38
N LEU A 66 8.73 -7.79 2.92
CA LEU A 66 7.44 -7.85 2.26
C LEU A 66 6.29 -7.41 3.18
N ASP A 67 6.33 -7.76 4.46
CA ASP A 67 5.31 -7.38 5.44
C ASP A 67 5.21 -5.86 5.67
N ARG A 68 6.24 -5.09 5.29
CA ARG A 68 6.25 -3.62 5.36
C ARG A 68 5.63 -2.93 4.16
N PHE A 69 5.42 -3.63 3.05
CA PHE A 69 4.68 -3.07 1.92
C PHE A 69 3.20 -2.92 2.26
N HIS A 70 2.64 -1.75 2.01
CA HIS A 70 1.24 -1.47 2.31
C HIS A 70 0.31 -2.22 1.37
N GLY A 71 0.67 -2.37 0.09
CA GLY A 71 -0.18 -3.04 -0.87
C GLY A 71 0.57 -3.46 -2.13
N PHE A 72 -0.11 -4.25 -2.93
CA PHE A 72 0.37 -4.76 -4.22
C PHE A 72 -0.64 -4.39 -5.32
N ILE A 73 -0.13 -3.87 -6.42
CA ILE A 73 -0.93 -3.55 -7.60
C ILE A 73 -0.63 -4.59 -8.67
N PRO A 74 -1.58 -5.43 -9.06
CA PRO A 74 -1.40 -6.44 -10.10
C PRO A 74 -1.34 -5.77 -11.49
N GLY A 75 -0.13 -5.42 -11.94
CA GLY A 75 0.11 -4.68 -13.18
C GLY A 75 -0.45 -5.37 -14.43
N TRP A 76 -0.61 -6.69 -14.41
CA TRP A 76 -1.23 -7.46 -15.50
C TRP A 76 -2.74 -7.22 -15.65
N MET A 77 -3.40 -6.67 -14.63
CA MET A 77 -4.80 -6.25 -14.69
C MET A 77 -4.96 -4.85 -15.28
N ILE A 78 -3.89 -4.09 -15.42
CA ILE A 78 -3.90 -2.77 -16.03
C ILE A 78 -3.92 -2.97 -17.56
N PRO A 79 -4.89 -2.37 -18.29
CA PRO A 79 -4.94 -2.47 -19.74
C PRO A 79 -3.64 -2.02 -20.40
N ARG A 80 -3.15 -2.78 -21.39
CA ARG A 80 -2.00 -2.35 -22.18
C ARG A 80 -2.36 -1.10 -22.98
N MET A 81 -1.46 -0.12 -23.02
CA MET A 81 -1.63 1.09 -23.82
C MET A 81 -1.86 0.73 -25.29
N HIS A 82 -2.92 1.27 -25.84
CA HIS A 82 -3.24 1.23 -27.28
C HIS A 82 -3.88 2.56 -27.71
N GLN A 83 -3.97 2.81 -28.99
CA GLN A 83 -4.45 4.11 -29.50
C GLN A 83 -5.86 4.49 -29.00
N GLY A 84 -6.73 3.52 -28.75
CA GLY A 84 -8.07 3.76 -28.22
C GLY A 84 -8.11 4.27 -26.76
N LEU A 85 -6.98 4.19 -26.03
CA LEU A 85 -6.84 4.74 -24.68
C LEU A 85 -6.19 6.13 -24.66
N VAL A 86 -5.75 6.63 -25.82
CA VAL A 86 -5.18 7.98 -25.93
C VAL A 86 -6.30 8.99 -25.78
N ALA A 87 -6.19 9.88 -24.80
CA ALA A 87 -7.16 10.94 -24.60
C ALA A 87 -7.19 11.88 -25.81
N ASN A 88 -8.37 12.05 -26.39
CA ASN A 88 -8.63 13.02 -27.44
C ASN A 88 -9.49 14.14 -26.86
N GLY A 89 -8.93 15.34 -26.71
CA GLY A 89 -9.61 16.49 -26.13
C GLY A 89 -9.02 16.97 -24.80
N TRP A 90 -9.86 17.44 -23.90
CA TRP A 90 -9.43 17.93 -22.60
C TRP A 90 -8.95 16.78 -21.71
N ALA A 91 -7.79 16.97 -21.12
CA ALA A 91 -7.20 16.03 -20.16
C ALA A 91 -6.67 16.78 -18.93
N LEU A 92 -6.57 16.07 -17.81
CA LEU A 92 -5.97 16.61 -16.61
C LEU A 92 -4.49 16.91 -16.85
N ASN A 93 -4.05 18.12 -16.48
CA ASN A 93 -2.63 18.44 -16.45
C ASN A 93 -2.00 17.68 -15.27
N THR A 94 -1.15 16.70 -15.59
CA THR A 94 -0.53 15.82 -14.59
C THR A 94 0.45 16.54 -13.67
N GLU A 95 1.14 17.59 -14.16
CA GLU A 95 2.04 18.40 -13.34
C GLU A 95 1.25 19.20 -12.30
N TYR A 96 0.18 19.89 -12.74
CA TYR A 96 -0.71 20.60 -11.82
C TYR A 96 -1.35 19.66 -10.80
N PHE A 97 -1.78 18.49 -11.24
CA PHE A 97 -2.36 17.49 -10.32
C PHE A 97 -1.34 16.99 -9.29
N ALA A 98 -0.08 16.78 -9.70
CA ALA A 98 0.98 16.40 -8.78
C ALA A 98 1.23 17.49 -7.71
N GLU A 99 1.23 18.77 -8.10
CA GLU A 99 1.37 19.89 -7.14
C GLU A 99 0.21 19.94 -6.14
N VAL A 100 -1.02 19.71 -6.59
CA VAL A 100 -2.18 19.62 -5.68
C VAL A 100 -2.00 18.48 -4.68
N LEU A 101 -1.55 17.30 -5.14
CA LEU A 101 -1.29 16.17 -4.25
C LEU A 101 -0.16 16.45 -3.25
N HIS A 102 0.86 17.21 -3.65
CA HIS A 102 1.92 17.66 -2.74
C HIS A 102 1.36 18.52 -1.59
N LEU A 103 0.43 19.43 -1.87
CA LEU A 103 -0.21 20.24 -0.83
C LEU A 103 -1.01 19.39 0.17
N LEU A 104 -1.61 18.30 -0.31
CA LEU A 104 -2.39 17.39 0.55
C LEU A 104 -1.53 16.40 1.34
N ARG A 105 -0.23 16.32 1.06
CA ARG A 105 0.67 15.30 1.62
C ARG A 105 0.67 15.30 3.14
N ASP A 106 0.90 16.46 3.75
CA ASP A 106 1.08 16.62 5.19
C ASP A 106 -0.23 16.94 5.92
N ASP A 107 -1.35 17.01 5.19
CA ASP A 107 -2.66 17.23 5.78
C ASP A 107 -3.17 15.97 6.50
N LEU A 108 -3.28 16.06 7.83
CA LEU A 108 -3.74 14.97 8.70
C LEU A 108 -5.26 14.85 8.79
N THR A 109 -6.02 15.80 8.26
CA THR A 109 -7.50 15.78 8.27
C THR A 109 -8.03 14.47 7.69
N TYR A 110 -7.47 14.03 6.58
CA TYR A 110 -7.88 12.79 5.91
C TYR A 110 -7.62 11.53 6.74
N THR A 111 -6.57 11.53 7.55
CA THR A 111 -6.31 10.42 8.48
C THR A 111 -7.38 10.36 9.57
N THR A 112 -7.78 11.53 10.10
CA THR A 112 -8.87 11.63 11.07
C THR A 112 -10.20 11.15 10.50
N ILE A 113 -10.54 11.59 9.27
CA ILE A 113 -11.73 11.11 8.57
C ILE A 113 -11.74 9.58 8.43
N VAL A 114 -10.62 9.01 8.02
CA VAL A 114 -10.50 7.54 7.87
C VAL A 114 -10.63 6.84 9.22
N ASP A 115 -10.05 7.39 10.28
CA ASP A 115 -10.19 6.83 11.63
C ASP A 115 -11.64 6.83 12.13
N GLU A 116 -12.41 7.85 11.80
CA GLU A 116 -13.86 7.93 12.10
C GLU A 116 -14.69 6.98 11.23
N CYS A 117 -14.29 6.79 9.97
CA CYS A 117 -14.98 5.89 9.03
C CYS A 117 -14.78 4.41 9.34
N LEU A 118 -13.74 4.02 10.11
CA LEU A 118 -13.39 2.62 10.28
C LEU A 118 -13.76 2.08 11.65
N SER A 119 -14.47 0.95 11.65
CA SER A 119 -14.63 0.07 12.81
C SER A 119 -13.57 -1.00 12.78
N VAL A 120 -12.76 -1.08 13.84
CA VAL A 120 -11.57 -1.94 13.92
C VAL A 120 -11.79 -3.00 15.00
N PRO A 121 -11.43 -4.29 14.75
CA PRO A 121 -11.53 -5.34 15.77
C PRO A 121 -10.60 -5.07 16.97
N ALA A 122 -10.90 -5.67 18.11
CA ALA A 122 -10.19 -5.39 19.39
C ALA A 122 -8.68 -5.69 19.36
N LYS A 123 -8.23 -6.65 18.55
CA LYS A 123 -6.80 -7.05 18.46
C LYS A 123 -6.40 -7.32 17.01
N PRO A 124 -6.34 -6.26 16.15
CA PRO A 124 -5.91 -6.42 14.78
C PRO A 124 -4.40 -6.62 14.71
N ASP A 125 -3.93 -7.26 13.64
CA ASP A 125 -2.52 -7.16 13.28
C ASP A 125 -2.18 -5.69 12.98
N LYS A 126 -1.17 -5.16 13.68
CA LYS A 126 -0.83 -3.73 13.64
C LYS A 126 -0.37 -3.28 12.26
N ARG A 127 0.40 -4.13 11.54
CA ARG A 127 0.91 -3.78 10.21
C ARG A 127 -0.19 -3.79 9.17
N ASP A 128 -1.08 -4.78 9.22
CA ASP A 128 -2.23 -4.86 8.30
C ASP A 128 -3.16 -3.67 8.53
N LEU A 129 -3.47 -3.33 9.77
CA LEU A 129 -4.28 -2.17 10.10
C LEU A 129 -3.64 -0.87 9.59
N THR A 130 -2.36 -0.67 9.87
CA THR A 130 -1.63 0.53 9.42
C THR A 130 -1.61 0.64 7.90
N ALA A 131 -1.38 -0.47 7.19
CA ALA A 131 -1.37 -0.51 5.74
C ALA A 131 -2.74 -0.12 5.15
N ILE A 132 -3.82 -0.73 5.67
CA ILE A 132 -5.19 -0.45 5.19
C ILE A 132 -5.57 1.00 5.47
N LYS A 133 -5.30 1.53 6.67
CA LYS A 133 -5.57 2.94 6.99
C LYS A 133 -4.83 3.91 6.08
N ARG A 134 -3.54 3.67 5.83
CA ARG A 134 -2.73 4.52 4.93
C ARG A 134 -3.23 4.48 3.49
N LEU A 135 -3.61 3.30 2.99
CA LEU A 135 -4.20 3.17 1.66
C LEU A 135 -5.56 3.88 1.57
N CYS A 136 -6.45 3.69 2.56
CA CYS A 136 -7.71 4.43 2.62
C CYS A 136 -7.48 5.95 2.63
N THR A 137 -6.54 6.44 3.45
CA THR A 137 -6.20 7.87 3.50
C THR A 137 -5.72 8.39 2.14
N ALA A 138 -4.89 7.60 1.44
CA ALA A 138 -4.44 7.97 0.10
C ALA A 138 -5.61 8.03 -0.90
N PHE A 139 -6.52 7.04 -0.87
CA PHE A 139 -7.70 7.05 -1.73
C PHE A 139 -8.65 8.22 -1.40
N VAL A 140 -8.85 8.55 -0.13
CA VAL A 140 -9.67 9.72 0.26
C VAL A 140 -9.03 11.01 -0.24
N LYS A 141 -7.72 11.20 -0.10
CA LYS A 141 -7.01 12.37 -0.66
C LYS A 141 -7.17 12.49 -2.18
N LEU A 142 -7.15 11.36 -2.89
CA LEU A 142 -7.27 11.33 -4.36
C LEU A 142 -8.70 11.60 -4.84
N LEU A 143 -9.69 11.02 -4.18
CA LEU A 143 -11.08 11.00 -4.66
C LEU A 143 -11.95 12.12 -4.05
N TYR A 144 -11.62 12.52 -2.82
CA TYR A 144 -12.37 13.49 -2.02
C TYR A 144 -11.47 14.59 -1.47
N PRO A 145 -10.73 15.32 -2.33
CA PRO A 145 -9.74 16.31 -1.87
C PRO A 145 -10.34 17.51 -1.11
N ASN A 146 -11.66 17.66 -1.16
CA ASN A 146 -12.37 18.73 -0.45
C ASN A 146 -13.07 18.23 0.82
N ALA A 147 -12.94 16.93 1.18
CA ALA A 147 -13.59 16.41 2.38
C ALA A 147 -12.91 16.98 3.64
N THR A 148 -13.73 17.44 4.58
CA THR A 148 -13.33 18.02 5.86
C THR A 148 -13.79 17.19 7.05
N CYS A 149 -14.78 16.32 6.85
CA CYS A 149 -15.32 15.42 7.86
C CYS A 149 -15.84 14.13 7.22
N LYS A 150 -16.19 13.15 8.05
CA LYS A 150 -16.74 11.86 7.64
C LYS A 150 -17.98 12.00 6.75
N ASP A 151 -18.85 12.96 7.06
CA ASP A 151 -20.15 13.14 6.39
C ASP A 151 -20.02 13.68 4.95
N ASP A 152 -18.85 14.21 4.58
CA ASP A 152 -18.56 14.64 3.21
C ASP A 152 -18.37 13.47 2.23
N ILE A 153 -18.28 12.24 2.75
CA ILE A 153 -18.03 11.03 1.94
C ILE A 153 -19.17 10.03 2.15
N PRO A 154 -19.96 9.72 1.12
CA PRO A 154 -20.98 8.69 1.22
C PRO A 154 -20.40 7.34 1.65
N ALA A 155 -21.05 6.66 2.59
CA ALA A 155 -20.56 5.42 3.19
C ALA A 155 -20.31 4.32 2.14
N ASP A 156 -21.22 4.16 1.18
CA ASP A 156 -21.15 3.19 0.10
C ASP A 156 -19.98 3.49 -0.85
N GLU A 157 -19.70 4.76 -1.13
CA GLU A 157 -18.56 5.18 -1.94
C GLU A 157 -17.23 4.97 -1.19
N PHE A 158 -17.17 5.31 0.09
CA PHE A 158 -15.99 5.03 0.92
C PHE A 158 -15.67 3.53 0.95
N ILE A 159 -16.68 2.69 1.18
CA ILE A 159 -16.51 1.24 1.17
C ILE A 159 -15.98 0.78 -0.19
N LYS A 160 -16.65 1.17 -1.27
CA LYS A 160 -16.38 0.70 -2.62
C LYS A 160 -15.04 1.18 -3.19
N TYR A 161 -14.66 2.45 -2.93
CA TYR A 161 -13.53 3.09 -3.60
C TYR A 161 -12.31 3.29 -2.70
N CYS A 162 -12.46 3.17 -1.38
CA CYS A 162 -11.35 3.34 -0.45
C CYS A 162 -11.07 2.06 0.35
N LEU A 163 -12.07 1.51 1.04
CA LEU A 163 -11.85 0.40 1.97
C LEU A 163 -11.60 -0.94 1.24
N GLU A 164 -12.49 -1.35 0.35
CA GLU A 164 -12.33 -2.64 -0.34
C GLU A 164 -11.07 -2.70 -1.21
N PRO A 165 -10.70 -1.68 -2.02
CA PRO A 165 -9.43 -1.67 -2.71
C PRO A 165 -8.22 -1.73 -1.78
N ALA A 166 -8.24 -1.05 -0.64
CA ALA A 166 -7.17 -1.12 0.35
C ALA A 166 -7.01 -2.53 0.93
N LYS A 167 -8.13 -3.20 1.25
CA LYS A 167 -8.15 -4.59 1.71
C LYS A 167 -7.62 -5.55 0.65
N GLU A 168 -8.04 -5.39 -0.60
CA GLU A 168 -7.56 -6.21 -1.71
C GLU A 168 -6.05 -6.08 -1.91
N MET A 169 -5.52 -4.85 -1.95
CA MET A 169 -4.10 -4.58 -2.13
C MET A 169 -3.26 -5.17 -0.99
N ARG A 170 -3.68 -5.00 0.26
CA ARG A 170 -3.00 -5.60 1.42
C ARG A 170 -3.19 -7.11 1.47
N GLY A 171 -4.35 -7.61 1.06
CA GLY A 171 -4.66 -9.03 0.99
C GLY A 171 -3.73 -9.82 0.07
N VAL A 172 -3.27 -9.24 -1.04
CA VAL A 172 -2.25 -9.87 -1.90
C VAL A 172 -0.93 -10.05 -1.13
N ILE A 173 -0.46 -9.01 -0.45
CA ILE A 173 0.76 -9.09 0.39
C ILE A 173 0.60 -10.19 1.44
N LYS A 174 -0.54 -10.23 2.11
CA LYS A 174 -0.80 -11.23 3.16
C LYS A 174 -0.77 -12.66 2.62
N ARG A 175 -1.36 -12.92 1.47
CA ARG A 175 -1.29 -14.23 0.81
C ARG A 175 0.14 -14.62 0.46
N GLN A 176 0.95 -13.71 -0.06
CA GLN A 176 2.35 -13.97 -0.36
C GLN A 176 3.17 -14.26 0.90
N LEU A 177 2.92 -13.56 2.01
CA LEU A 177 3.55 -13.86 3.30
C LEU A 177 3.22 -15.27 3.80
N CYS A 178 1.96 -15.70 3.69
CA CYS A 178 1.55 -17.05 4.04
C CYS A 178 2.23 -18.15 3.21
N ILE A 179 2.59 -17.84 1.96
CA ILE A 179 3.30 -18.76 1.06
C ILE A 179 4.80 -18.81 1.39
N ILE A 180 5.42 -17.64 1.58
CA ILE A 180 6.86 -17.51 1.81
C ILE A 180 7.26 -17.99 3.18
N ASP A 181 6.49 -17.63 4.21
CA ASP A 181 6.74 -18.02 5.59
C ASP A 181 5.45 -18.53 6.28
N PRO A 182 5.03 -19.75 5.94
CA PRO A 182 3.79 -20.32 6.47
C PRO A 182 3.83 -20.58 7.99
N LYS A 183 5.02 -20.70 8.56
CA LYS A 183 5.15 -20.92 10.02
C LYS A 183 4.79 -19.69 10.82
N GLU A 184 5.11 -18.52 10.30
CA GLU A 184 4.79 -17.26 10.95
C GLU A 184 3.42 -16.72 10.57
N PHE A 185 3.06 -16.78 9.27
CA PHE A 185 1.90 -16.05 8.74
C PHE A 185 0.69 -16.94 8.43
N ASN A 186 0.85 -18.23 8.12
CA ASN A 186 -0.28 -19.13 7.85
C ASN A 186 -0.84 -19.78 9.14
N VAL A 187 -1.09 -18.96 10.15
CA VAL A 187 -1.63 -19.39 11.44
C VAL A 187 -2.94 -18.64 11.75
N PRO A 188 -3.84 -19.21 12.56
CA PRO A 188 -5.08 -18.54 12.96
C PRO A 188 -4.82 -17.15 13.53
N GLY A 189 -5.58 -16.16 13.05
CA GLY A 189 -5.45 -14.75 13.47
C GLY A 189 -4.37 -13.94 12.71
N LYS A 190 -3.51 -14.59 11.93
CA LYS A 190 -2.49 -13.93 11.10
C LYS A 190 -2.63 -14.19 9.61
N LYS A 191 -3.29 -15.26 9.18
CA LYS A 191 -3.41 -15.64 7.76
C LYS A 191 -4.31 -14.72 6.95
N ASP A 192 -5.28 -14.10 7.60
CA ASP A 192 -6.26 -13.23 6.98
C ASP A 192 -6.02 -11.77 7.39
N ILE A 193 -6.45 -10.83 6.57
CA ILE A 193 -6.48 -9.43 6.97
C ILE A 193 -7.52 -9.21 8.09
N PRO A 194 -7.31 -8.22 8.98
CA PRO A 194 -8.29 -7.90 10.02
C PRO A 194 -9.67 -7.58 9.45
N ASP A 195 -10.73 -7.99 10.15
CA ASP A 195 -12.11 -7.66 9.80
C ASP A 195 -12.41 -6.18 10.11
N ILE A 196 -11.94 -5.31 9.20
CA ILE A 196 -12.18 -3.87 9.26
C ILE A 196 -13.43 -3.57 8.46
N GLN A 197 -14.36 -2.85 9.05
CA GLN A 197 -15.63 -2.49 8.45
C GLN A 197 -15.85 -0.97 8.52
N TYR A 198 -16.87 -0.47 7.79
CA TYR A 198 -17.29 0.91 7.92
C TYR A 198 -18.02 1.13 9.26
N ASN A 199 -17.69 2.22 9.91
CA ASN A 199 -18.35 2.64 11.15
C ASN A 199 -19.59 3.49 10.83
N TYR A 200 -20.79 2.96 11.09
CA TYR A 200 -22.06 3.64 10.87
C TYR A 200 -22.51 4.52 12.06
N LEU A 201 -21.71 4.59 13.12
CA LEU A 201 -22.02 5.38 14.33
C LEU A 201 -21.53 6.81 14.23
#